data_cb0e653eef0fae3be06c72c0ac2ecf93
#
_entry.id   cb0e653eef0fae3be06c72c0ac2ecf93
#
_cell.length_a   1.000
_cell.length_b   1.000
_cell.length_c   1.000
_cell.angle_alpha   90.00
_cell.angle_beta   90.00
_cell.angle_gamma   90.00
#
_symmetry.space_group_name_H-M   'P 1'
#
loop_
_entity.id
_entity.type
_entity.pdbx_description
1 polymer ?
#
loop_
_entity_poly.entity_id
_entity_poly.type
_entity_poly.pdbx_seq_one_letter_code
_entity_poly.pdbx_strand_id
1 'polypeptide(L)'
;MDIFCKIINGEIPSYTIYEDEIVKVFLDVNPSHNGHCLVVPKKHYTDMYDIDSDTLMYIFNIARDVGKVLYDKLHCDGVSFCQNNGIAQDVKHFHLHIIPKYKVEDKMDIKDVYEILRKETN
;
A
#
# COMPACT_ATOMS: atom_id res chain seq x y z
N MET A 1 -3.88 18.10 9.05
CA MET A 1 -4.28 16.77 8.49
C MET A 1 -3.40 16.46 7.31
N ASP A 2 -2.72 15.31 7.33
CA ASP A 2 -1.83 14.91 6.26
C ASP A 2 -2.61 14.35 5.04
N ILE A 3 -1.90 14.09 3.94
CA ILE A 3 -2.52 13.63 2.71
C ILE A 3 -3.21 12.27 2.88
N PHE A 4 -2.66 11.38 3.72
CA PHE A 4 -3.28 10.07 3.94
C PHE A 4 -4.57 10.18 4.74
N CYS A 5 -4.63 11.08 5.73
CA CYS A 5 -5.87 11.37 6.42
C CYS A 5 -6.95 11.86 5.45
N LYS A 6 -6.57 12.71 4.49
CA LYS A 6 -7.49 13.21 3.48
C LYS A 6 -7.98 12.10 2.55
N ILE A 7 -7.11 11.16 2.19
CA ILE A 7 -7.48 10.01 1.38
C ILE A 7 -8.45 9.12 2.17
N ILE A 8 -8.16 8.86 3.44
CA ILE A 8 -9.00 8.04 4.31
C ILE A 8 -10.39 8.65 4.46
N ASN A 9 -10.47 9.96 4.58
CA ASN A 9 -11.75 10.69 4.73
C ASN A 9 -12.51 10.87 3.41
N GLY A 10 -11.93 10.48 2.28
CA GLY A 10 -12.56 10.62 0.98
C GLY A 10 -12.43 12.00 0.35
N GLU A 11 -11.64 12.90 0.95
CA GLU A 11 -11.42 14.25 0.42
C GLU A 11 -10.53 14.24 -0.82
N ILE A 12 -9.62 13.26 -0.91
CA ILE A 12 -8.74 13.06 -2.06
C ILE A 12 -8.99 11.65 -2.59
N PRO A 13 -9.22 11.49 -3.91
CA PRO A 13 -9.44 10.16 -4.49
C PRO A 13 -8.16 9.34 -4.48
N SER A 14 -8.30 8.02 -4.45
CA SER A 14 -7.18 7.09 -4.53
C SER A 14 -7.59 5.84 -5.30
N TYR A 15 -6.59 5.13 -5.82
CA TYR A 15 -6.79 3.81 -6.41
C TYR A 15 -6.78 2.77 -5.28
N THR A 16 -7.91 2.64 -4.61
CA THR A 16 -8.07 1.76 -3.45
C THR A 16 -8.27 0.32 -3.90
N ILE A 17 -7.43 -0.59 -3.42
CA ILE A 17 -7.50 -2.01 -3.76
C ILE A 17 -8.07 -2.87 -2.63
N TYR A 18 -8.08 -2.34 -1.41
CA TYR A 18 -8.69 -3.00 -0.25
C TYR A 18 -8.96 -1.96 0.85
N GLU A 19 -10.03 -2.15 1.57
CA GLU A 19 -10.37 -1.25 2.67
C GLU A 19 -11.24 -1.97 3.68
N ASP A 20 -10.96 -1.77 4.97
CA ASP A 20 -11.81 -2.22 6.06
C ASP A 20 -11.85 -1.13 7.15
N GLU A 21 -12.32 -1.47 8.35
CA GLU A 21 -12.44 -0.49 9.44
C GLU A 21 -11.09 -0.03 9.99
N ILE A 22 -10.03 -0.81 9.79
CA ILE A 22 -8.72 -0.59 10.40
C ILE A 22 -7.73 -0.01 9.41
N VAL A 23 -7.75 -0.47 8.15
CA VAL A 23 -6.76 -0.06 7.14
C VAL A 23 -7.40 0.31 5.83
N LYS A 24 -6.63 1.07 5.04
CA LYS A 24 -6.90 1.33 3.63
C LYS A 24 -5.65 0.99 2.83
N VAL A 25 -5.80 0.25 1.74
CA VAL A 25 -4.70 -0.14 0.87
C VAL A 25 -4.93 0.50 -0.50
N PHE A 26 -3.97 1.28 -0.98
CA PHE A 26 -4.13 1.99 -2.25
C PHE A 26 -2.79 2.08 -2.98
N LEU A 27 -2.86 2.26 -4.29
CA LEU A 27 -1.66 2.38 -5.11
C LEU A 27 -0.94 3.69 -4.84
N ASP A 28 0.40 3.64 -4.79
CA ASP A 28 1.23 4.83 -4.71
C ASP A 28 1.15 5.57 -6.05
N VAL A 29 0.85 6.88 -6.01
CA VAL A 29 0.73 7.69 -7.24
C VAL A 29 2.09 7.97 -7.88
N ASN A 30 3.17 7.77 -7.12
CA ASN A 30 4.55 7.86 -7.61
C ASN A 30 5.21 6.49 -7.48
N PRO A 31 4.73 5.46 -8.19
CA PRO A 31 5.19 4.10 -7.98
C PRO A 31 6.62 3.89 -8.45
N SER A 32 7.40 3.17 -7.66
CA SER A 32 8.74 2.74 -8.07
C SER A 32 8.67 1.54 -9.02
N HIS A 33 7.60 0.74 -8.90
CA HIS A 33 7.35 -0.44 -9.74
C HIS A 33 5.85 -0.62 -9.93
N ASN A 34 5.47 -1.40 -10.94
CA ASN A 34 4.06 -1.69 -11.19
C ASN A 34 3.45 -2.41 -10.00
N GLY A 35 2.39 -1.82 -9.43
CA GLY A 35 1.71 -2.41 -8.28
C GLY A 35 2.23 -1.93 -6.93
N HIS A 36 3.20 -1.00 -6.90
CA HIS A 36 3.67 -0.38 -5.66
C HIS A 36 2.46 0.21 -4.94
N CYS A 37 2.17 -0.28 -3.74
CA CYS A 37 1.00 0.15 -2.96
C CYS A 37 1.37 0.36 -1.51
N LEU A 38 0.44 0.96 -0.77
CA LEU A 38 0.61 1.34 0.62
C LEU A 38 -0.49 0.74 1.46
N VAL A 39 -0.14 0.21 2.64
CA VAL A 39 -1.10 -0.13 3.69
C VAL A 39 -1.05 0.96 4.74
N VAL A 40 -2.17 1.63 4.95
CA VAL A 40 -2.25 2.80 5.82
C VAL A 40 -3.31 2.55 6.89
N PRO A 41 -2.98 2.69 8.19
CA PRO A 41 -4.00 2.60 9.23
C PRO A 41 -4.92 3.81 9.17
N LYS A 42 -6.22 3.58 9.40
CA LYS A 42 -7.20 4.67 9.40
C LYS A 42 -7.03 5.59 10.60
N LYS A 43 -6.68 5.02 11.76
CA LYS A 43 -6.27 5.81 12.92
C LYS A 43 -4.88 6.39 12.64
N HIS A 44 -4.70 7.67 12.96
CA HIS A 44 -3.41 8.32 12.75
C HIS A 44 -2.38 7.83 13.77
N TYR A 45 -1.29 7.25 13.27
CA TYR A 45 -0.04 7.01 13.98
C TYR A 45 1.06 7.69 13.17
N THR A 46 2.04 8.25 13.85
CA THR A 46 3.14 8.94 13.15
C THR A 46 4.07 7.93 12.49
N ASP A 47 4.52 6.92 13.23
CA ASP A 47 5.51 5.96 12.74
C ASP A 47 5.50 4.67 13.55
N MET A 48 6.57 3.87 13.40
CA MET A 48 6.75 2.60 14.09
C MET A 48 6.75 2.74 15.61
N TYR A 49 7.14 3.92 16.11
CA TYR A 49 7.38 4.11 17.54
C TYR A 49 6.14 4.51 18.34
N ASP A 50 5.07 4.94 17.68
CA ASP A 50 3.81 5.25 18.38
C ASP A 50 2.65 4.33 18.00
N ILE A 51 2.82 3.47 16.99
CA ILE A 51 1.78 2.52 16.62
C ILE A 51 1.71 1.37 17.64
N ASP A 52 0.51 0.92 17.97
CA ASP A 52 0.36 -0.23 18.87
C ASP A 52 0.64 -1.55 18.14
N SER A 53 1.06 -2.56 18.91
CA SER A 53 1.51 -3.84 18.37
C SER A 53 0.39 -4.59 17.63
N ASP A 54 -0.84 -4.51 18.10
CA ASP A 54 -1.96 -5.21 17.47
C ASP A 54 -2.25 -4.64 16.08
N THR A 55 -2.26 -3.31 15.95
CA THR A 55 -2.46 -2.66 14.65
C THR A 55 -1.29 -2.93 13.73
N LEU A 56 -0.06 -2.90 14.24
CA LEU A 56 1.14 -3.22 13.47
C LEU A 56 1.07 -4.63 12.88
N MET A 57 0.71 -5.60 13.70
CA MET A 57 0.56 -6.99 13.26
C MET A 57 -0.55 -7.13 12.21
N TYR A 58 -1.66 -6.44 12.43
CA TYR A 58 -2.78 -6.44 11.49
C TYR A 58 -2.34 -5.92 10.12
N ILE A 59 -1.59 -4.82 10.11
CA ILE A 59 -1.06 -4.21 8.87
C ILE A 59 -0.18 -5.21 8.13
N PHE A 60 0.73 -5.90 8.83
CA PHE A 60 1.62 -6.87 8.21
C PHE A 60 0.87 -8.10 7.69
N ASN A 61 -0.19 -8.53 8.38
CA ASN A 61 -1.02 -9.63 7.89
C ASN A 61 -1.74 -9.24 6.60
N ILE A 62 -2.29 -8.03 6.53
CA ILE A 62 -2.92 -7.50 5.31
C ILE A 62 -1.87 -7.39 4.19
N ALA A 63 -0.69 -6.87 4.51
CA ALA A 63 0.38 -6.69 3.52
C ALA A 63 0.80 -8.03 2.91
N ARG A 64 0.89 -9.09 3.73
CA ARG A 64 1.21 -10.43 3.25
C ARG A 64 0.15 -10.93 2.26
N ASP A 65 -1.12 -10.72 2.58
CA ASP A 65 -2.21 -11.14 1.70
C ASP A 65 -2.22 -10.34 0.40
N VAL A 66 -1.96 -9.04 0.47
CA VAL A 66 -1.82 -8.18 -0.72
C VAL A 66 -0.65 -8.66 -1.58
N GLY A 67 0.48 -9.01 -0.94
CA GLY A 67 1.64 -9.53 -1.65
C GLY A 67 1.31 -10.77 -2.48
N LYS A 68 0.48 -11.67 -1.94
CA LYS A 68 0.03 -12.85 -2.69
C LYS A 68 -0.78 -12.47 -3.93
N VAL A 69 -1.63 -11.45 -3.80
CA VAL A 69 -2.42 -10.94 -4.94
C VAL A 69 -1.50 -10.36 -6.02
N LEU A 70 -0.44 -9.64 -5.61
CA LEU A 70 0.52 -9.07 -6.55
C LEU A 70 1.26 -10.16 -7.34
N TYR A 71 1.69 -11.23 -6.67
CA TYR A 71 2.28 -12.38 -7.36
C TYR A 71 1.31 -13.00 -8.36
N ASP A 72 0.06 -13.18 -7.94
CA ASP A 72 -0.95 -13.83 -8.76
C ASP A 72 -1.35 -12.99 -9.98
N LYS A 73 -1.63 -11.71 -9.77
CA LYS A 73 -2.21 -10.86 -10.81
C LYS A 73 -1.20 -10.09 -11.65
N LEU A 74 -0.08 -9.70 -11.07
CA LEU A 74 0.96 -8.93 -11.78
C LEU A 74 2.17 -9.76 -12.16
N HIS A 75 2.22 -11.01 -11.71
CA HIS A 75 3.30 -11.96 -12.04
C HIS A 75 4.69 -11.40 -11.70
N CYS A 76 4.79 -10.70 -10.57
CA CYS A 76 6.07 -10.18 -10.09
C CYS A 76 6.98 -11.32 -9.64
N ASP A 77 8.30 -11.04 -9.59
CA ASP A 77 9.30 -12.04 -9.20
C ASP A 77 9.70 -11.94 -7.74
N GLY A 78 9.29 -10.89 -7.07
CA GLY A 78 9.53 -10.70 -5.65
C GLY A 78 8.71 -9.55 -5.11
N VAL A 79 8.64 -9.42 -3.78
CA VAL A 79 7.93 -8.33 -3.12
C VAL A 79 8.78 -7.85 -1.95
N SER A 80 9.01 -6.54 -1.87
CA SER A 80 9.68 -5.91 -0.75
C SER A 80 8.68 -5.15 0.10
N PHE A 81 8.87 -5.19 1.41
CA PHE A 81 8.10 -4.39 2.36
C PHE A 81 9.03 -3.35 2.96
N CYS A 82 8.61 -2.10 2.99
CA CYS A 82 9.42 -1.00 3.48
C CYS A 82 8.59 -0.03 4.32
N GLN A 83 9.08 0.28 5.51
CA GLN A 83 8.45 1.24 6.40
C GLN A 83 9.51 2.23 6.86
N ASN A 84 9.23 3.53 6.77
CA ASN A 84 10.18 4.58 7.08
C ASN A 84 9.76 5.37 8.31
N ASN A 85 10.75 5.86 9.06
CA ASN A 85 10.54 6.63 10.29
C ASN A 85 11.38 7.89 10.29
N GLY A 86 10.90 8.92 10.99
CA GLY A 86 11.66 10.15 11.18
C GLY A 86 11.95 10.85 9.85
N ILE A 87 13.20 11.24 9.66
CA ILE A 87 13.63 11.99 8.46
C ILE A 87 13.46 11.16 7.17
N ALA A 88 13.43 9.84 7.28
CA ALA A 88 13.23 8.96 6.12
C ALA A 88 11.77 8.94 5.65
N GLN A 89 10.86 9.47 6.45
CA GLN A 89 9.43 9.44 6.21
C GLN A 89 9.00 10.69 5.45
N ASP A 90 8.44 10.50 4.25
CA ASP A 90 7.96 11.62 3.43
C ASP A 90 6.59 12.13 3.90
N VAL A 91 5.74 11.25 4.44
CA VAL A 91 4.45 11.62 5.05
C VAL A 91 4.44 11.15 6.50
N LYS A 92 4.09 12.03 7.43
CA LYS A 92 4.11 11.76 8.88
C LYS A 92 2.83 11.05 9.34
N HIS A 93 2.50 9.99 8.66
CA HIS A 93 1.41 9.07 8.95
C HIS A 93 1.94 7.69 8.63
N PHE A 94 1.87 6.76 9.58
CA PHE A 94 2.42 5.41 9.37
C PHE A 94 1.92 4.83 8.05
N HIS A 95 2.83 4.30 7.25
CA HIS A 95 2.45 3.58 6.03
C HIS A 95 3.51 2.52 5.70
N LEU A 96 3.02 1.37 5.27
CA LEU A 96 3.88 0.27 4.86
C LEU A 96 3.84 0.18 3.34
N HIS A 97 5.00 0.35 2.70
CA HIS A 97 5.15 0.16 1.27
C HIS A 97 5.19 -1.32 0.95
N ILE A 98 4.44 -1.72 -0.08
CA ILE A 98 4.53 -3.05 -0.68
C ILE A 98 5.00 -2.82 -2.11
N ILE A 99 6.21 -3.30 -2.41
CA ILE A 99 6.87 -2.97 -3.67
C ILE A 99 7.16 -4.26 -4.45
N PRO A 100 6.38 -4.54 -5.51
CA PRO A 100 6.68 -5.67 -6.38
C PRO A 100 7.99 -5.43 -7.12
N LYS A 101 8.74 -6.51 -7.32
CA LYS A 101 10.01 -6.49 -8.04
C LYS A 101 9.93 -7.43 -9.23
N TYR A 102 10.56 -7.06 -10.34
CA TYR A 102 10.46 -7.78 -11.60
C TYR A 102 11.85 -7.97 -12.20
N LYS A 103 12.10 -9.15 -12.76
CA LYS A 103 13.32 -9.40 -13.55
C LYS A 103 13.29 -8.58 -14.82
N VAL A 104 12.11 -8.49 -15.46
CA VAL A 104 11.86 -7.66 -16.63
C VAL A 104 10.55 -6.93 -16.38
N GLU A 105 10.59 -5.63 -16.50
CA GLU A 105 9.41 -4.81 -16.21
C GLU A 105 9.13 -3.81 -17.32
N ASP A 106 7.91 -3.87 -17.89
CA ASP A 106 7.38 -2.84 -18.77
C ASP A 106 6.51 -1.93 -17.92
N LYS A 107 6.89 -0.67 -17.80
CA LYS A 107 6.18 0.28 -16.95
C LYS A 107 4.77 0.51 -17.48
N MET A 108 3.79 0.35 -16.58
CA MET A 108 2.37 0.51 -16.88
C MET A 108 1.83 1.79 -16.26
N ASP A 109 0.77 2.34 -16.83
CA ASP A 109 0.02 3.41 -16.20
C ASP A 109 -0.66 2.87 -14.94
N ILE A 110 -0.71 3.70 -13.89
CA ILE A 110 -1.31 3.33 -12.61
C ILE A 110 -2.77 2.87 -12.78
N LYS A 111 -3.51 3.50 -13.67
CA LYS A 111 -4.90 3.13 -13.96
C LYS A 111 -5.01 1.70 -14.48
N ASP A 112 -4.09 1.29 -15.37
CA ASP A 112 -4.10 -0.05 -15.94
C ASP A 112 -3.73 -1.09 -14.88
N VAL A 113 -2.76 -0.78 -14.02
CA VAL A 113 -2.41 -1.63 -12.88
C VAL A 113 -3.62 -1.80 -11.97
N TYR A 114 -4.31 -0.70 -11.65
CA TYR A 114 -5.50 -0.72 -10.82
C TYR A 114 -6.59 -1.63 -11.41
N GLU A 115 -6.83 -1.52 -12.72
CA GLU A 115 -7.84 -2.34 -13.40
C GLU A 115 -7.53 -3.84 -13.31
N ILE A 116 -6.24 -4.20 -13.39
CA ILE A 116 -5.83 -5.61 -13.23
C ILE A 116 -6.08 -6.07 -11.79
N LEU A 117 -5.69 -5.26 -10.79
CA LEU A 117 -5.77 -5.64 -9.38
C LEU A 117 -7.21 -5.71 -8.87
N ARG A 118 -8.10 -4.88 -9.38
CA ARG A 118 -9.49 -4.86 -8.93
C ARG A 118 -10.36 -5.97 -9.52
N LYS A 119 -9.91 -6.64 -10.59
CA LYS A 119 -10.68 -7.73 -11.20
C LYS A 119 -10.73 -8.92 -10.27
N GLU A 120 -11.93 -9.44 -10.07
CA GLU A 120 -12.09 -10.68 -9.31
C GLU A 120 -11.56 -11.85 -10.14
N THR A 121 -10.83 -12.75 -9.45
CA THR A 121 -10.41 -14.02 -10.06
C THR A 121 -11.51 -15.05 -9.82
N ASN A 122 -12.02 -15.58 -10.90
CA ASN A 122 -12.97 -16.68 -10.84
C ASN A 122 -12.21 -18.01 -10.89
#